data_b320cffa168e2af2254ac0489f0ee1f0
#
_entry.id   b320cffa168e2af2254ac0489f0ee1f0
#
_cell.length_a   1.000
_cell.length_b   1.000
_cell.length_c   1.000
_cell.angle_alpha   90.00
_cell.angle_beta   90.00
_cell.angle_gamma   90.00
#
_symmetry.space_group_name_H-M   'P 1'
#
loop_
_entity.id
_entity.type
_entity.pdbx_description
1 polymer ?
#
loop_
_entity_poly.entity_id
_entity_poly.type
_entity_poly.pdbx_seq_one_letter_code
_entity_poly.pdbx_strand_id
1 'polypeptide(L)'
;GVAKTEVTLHVGAGTFQPVRAEHVEDHTMHSEYIEVDQTCCDAVAACRARGGRVIAVGTTAVRSLESAAQLPGKDQTLKPFSGDTDIFLYPGATFHVVDAMITNFHLPESTLIMLVSAFAGTDTIRHAYRTAIENRYRFFSYGDAMFLTRQRSV
;
A
#
# COMPACT_ATOMS: atom_id res chain seq x y z
N GLY A 1 -17.54 8.12 -13.96
CA GLY A 1 -17.91 6.74 -13.85
C GLY A 1 -17.04 5.87 -12.92
N VAL A 2 -16.13 6.43 -12.09
CA VAL A 2 -15.35 5.68 -11.10
C VAL A 2 -16.03 5.82 -9.73
N ALA A 3 -16.38 4.69 -9.08
CA ALA A 3 -16.87 4.70 -7.72
C ALA A 3 -15.72 5.05 -6.74
N LYS A 4 -16.03 5.75 -5.67
CA LYS A 4 -15.06 6.22 -4.69
C LYS A 4 -15.53 5.84 -3.28
N THR A 5 -14.60 5.40 -2.44
CA THR A 5 -14.78 5.18 -1.01
C THR A 5 -13.52 5.60 -0.26
N GLU A 6 -13.57 5.66 1.05
CA GLU A 6 -12.51 6.20 1.88
C GLU A 6 -12.17 5.24 3.02
N VAL A 7 -10.94 5.33 3.51
CA VAL A 7 -10.45 4.69 4.73
C VAL A 7 -9.79 5.74 5.62
N THR A 8 -9.77 5.52 6.92
CA THR A 8 -9.07 6.39 7.87
C THR A 8 -7.84 5.69 8.41
N LEU A 9 -6.72 6.40 8.48
CA LEU A 9 -5.52 5.97 9.19
C LEU A 9 -4.93 7.15 9.95
N HIS A 10 -4.67 6.95 11.23
CA HIS A 10 -3.98 7.92 12.08
C HIS A 10 -2.48 7.72 11.95
N VAL A 11 -1.86 8.57 11.12
CA VAL A 11 -0.43 8.44 10.80
C VAL A 11 0.43 8.75 12.01
N GLY A 12 1.24 7.79 12.43
CA GLY A 12 2.26 7.96 13.47
C GLY A 12 3.56 8.56 12.89
N ALA A 13 4.34 9.22 13.74
CA ALA A 13 5.64 9.79 13.36
C ALA A 13 6.64 8.74 12.85
N GLY A 14 6.44 7.48 13.21
CA GLY A 14 7.31 6.36 12.82
C GLY A 14 7.24 5.97 11.34
N THR A 15 6.15 6.30 10.64
CA THR A 15 5.96 5.92 9.21
C THR A 15 7.05 6.47 8.30
N PHE A 16 7.64 7.59 8.64
CA PHE A 16 8.66 8.26 7.84
C PHE A 16 10.09 8.05 8.36
N GLN A 17 10.27 7.21 9.39
CA GLN A 17 11.60 6.91 9.90
C GLN A 17 12.34 5.93 8.96
N PRO A 18 13.66 6.13 8.75
CA PRO A 18 14.47 5.18 8.00
C PRO A 18 14.51 3.82 8.68
N VAL A 19 14.51 2.77 7.87
CA VAL A 19 14.75 1.40 8.35
C VAL A 19 16.21 1.30 8.80
N ARG A 20 16.43 0.89 10.05
CA ARG A 20 17.76 0.77 10.65
C ARG A 20 18.21 -0.69 10.86
N ALA A 21 17.31 -1.64 10.61
CA ALA A 21 17.59 -3.05 10.75
C ALA A 21 18.53 -3.54 9.63
N GLU A 22 19.49 -4.41 9.96
CA GLU A 22 20.37 -5.04 8.96
C GLU A 22 19.60 -6.04 8.09
N HIS A 23 18.62 -6.73 8.68
CA HIS A 23 17.69 -7.60 7.96
C HIS A 23 16.28 -7.01 7.99
N VAL A 24 15.60 -7.07 6.87
CA VAL A 24 14.24 -6.49 6.70
C VAL A 24 13.25 -7.10 7.70
N GLU A 25 13.39 -8.40 7.96
CA GLU A 25 12.53 -9.17 8.86
C GLU A 25 12.66 -8.74 10.33
N ASP A 26 13.77 -8.12 10.70
CA ASP A 26 14.03 -7.63 12.07
C ASP A 26 13.45 -6.22 12.31
N HIS A 27 12.93 -5.60 11.25
CA HIS A 27 12.33 -4.27 11.38
C HIS A 27 10.97 -4.33 12.08
N THR A 28 10.85 -3.62 13.20
CA THR A 28 9.59 -3.48 13.92
C THR A 28 8.84 -2.25 13.42
N MET A 29 7.66 -2.46 12.83
CA MET A 29 6.78 -1.39 12.42
C MET A 29 6.13 -0.71 13.62
N HIS A 30 6.00 0.62 13.54
CA HIS A 30 5.18 1.35 14.49
C HIS A 30 3.70 1.06 14.25
N SER A 31 2.96 0.85 15.33
CA SER A 31 1.51 0.66 15.27
C SER A 31 0.82 1.96 14.91
N GLU A 32 -0.16 1.87 14.01
CA GLU A 32 -1.03 2.96 13.57
C GLU A 32 -2.48 2.51 13.63
N TYR A 33 -3.38 3.38 14.08
CA TYR A 33 -4.80 3.07 14.13
C TYR A 33 -5.47 3.28 12.78
N ILE A 34 -6.24 2.29 12.32
CA ILE A 34 -6.96 2.34 11.05
C ILE A 34 -8.46 2.08 11.24
N GLU A 35 -9.25 2.63 10.32
CA GLU A 35 -10.67 2.34 10.20
C GLU A 35 -11.02 2.04 8.74
N VAL A 36 -11.59 0.86 8.52
CA VAL A 36 -12.20 0.43 7.26
C VAL A 36 -13.65 0.08 7.57
N ASP A 37 -14.57 0.90 7.11
CA ASP A 37 -16.00 0.76 7.44
C ASP A 37 -16.75 -0.21 6.50
N GLN A 38 -18.00 -0.52 6.82
CA GLN A 38 -18.84 -1.38 6.00
C GLN A 38 -19.06 -0.78 4.60
N THR A 39 -19.17 0.55 4.49
CA THR A 39 -19.36 1.24 3.20
C THR A 39 -18.19 0.98 2.26
N CYS A 40 -16.96 1.02 2.79
CA CYS A 40 -15.76 0.68 2.04
C CYS A 40 -15.76 -0.79 1.60
N CYS A 41 -16.10 -1.70 2.50
CA CYS A 41 -16.16 -3.13 2.21
C CYS A 41 -17.20 -3.43 1.11
N ASP A 42 -18.38 -2.85 1.18
CA ASP A 42 -19.44 -3.01 0.19
C ASP A 42 -19.04 -2.43 -1.18
N ALA A 43 -18.36 -1.28 -1.21
CA ALA A 43 -17.85 -0.68 -2.44
C ALA A 43 -16.80 -1.55 -3.11
N VAL A 44 -15.89 -2.15 -2.33
CA VAL A 44 -14.87 -3.10 -2.83
C VAL A 44 -15.54 -4.37 -3.36
N ALA A 45 -16.49 -4.94 -2.63
CA ALA A 45 -17.23 -6.13 -3.05
C ALA A 45 -18.00 -5.88 -4.35
N ALA A 46 -18.71 -4.76 -4.45
CA ALA A 46 -19.42 -4.36 -5.66
C ALA A 46 -18.48 -4.10 -6.84
N CYS A 47 -17.30 -3.54 -6.58
CA CYS A 47 -16.26 -3.37 -7.60
C CYS A 47 -15.81 -4.72 -8.17
N ARG A 48 -15.52 -5.68 -7.30
CA ARG A 48 -15.08 -7.02 -7.71
C ARG A 48 -16.16 -7.81 -8.43
N ALA A 49 -17.41 -7.71 -7.96
CA ALA A 49 -18.56 -8.39 -8.57
C ALA A 49 -18.78 -7.99 -10.04
N ARG A 50 -18.43 -6.76 -10.43
CA ARG A 50 -18.50 -6.30 -11.82
C ARG A 50 -17.19 -6.44 -12.61
N GLY A 51 -16.20 -7.16 -12.08
CA GLY A 51 -14.89 -7.35 -12.71
C GLY A 51 -14.00 -6.09 -12.71
N GLY A 52 -14.29 -5.13 -11.83
CA GLY A 52 -13.52 -3.90 -11.68
C GLY A 52 -12.22 -4.09 -10.88
N ARG A 53 -11.40 -3.05 -10.85
CA ARG A 53 -10.15 -3.00 -10.09
C ARG A 53 -10.25 -2.05 -8.90
N VAL A 54 -9.68 -2.46 -7.78
CA VAL A 54 -9.51 -1.61 -6.59
C VAL A 54 -8.22 -0.83 -6.74
N ILE A 55 -8.34 0.50 -6.84
CA ILE A 55 -7.20 1.41 -7.00
C ILE A 55 -7.04 2.22 -5.72
N ALA A 56 -5.97 1.96 -4.97
CA ALA A 56 -5.66 2.72 -3.77
C ALA A 56 -4.95 4.03 -4.11
N VAL A 57 -5.32 5.11 -3.45
CA VAL A 57 -4.61 6.40 -3.52
C VAL A 57 -3.86 6.63 -2.22
N GLY A 58 -2.54 6.54 -2.31
CA GLY A 58 -1.61 6.59 -1.17
C GLY A 58 -1.32 5.22 -0.55
N THR A 59 -0.12 5.09 -0.01
CA THR A 59 0.33 3.88 0.73
C THR A 59 -0.49 3.63 1.99
N THR A 60 -1.04 4.68 2.59
CA THR A 60 -1.98 4.64 3.71
C THR A 60 -3.21 3.80 3.37
N ALA A 61 -3.85 4.06 2.22
CA ALA A 61 -5.00 3.28 1.78
C ALA A 61 -4.64 1.82 1.51
N VAL A 62 -3.48 1.55 0.92
CA VAL A 62 -2.97 0.18 0.73
C VAL A 62 -2.83 -0.53 2.06
N ARG A 63 -2.13 0.07 3.02
CA ARG A 63 -1.89 -0.55 4.34
C ARG A 63 -3.19 -0.81 5.07
N SER A 64 -4.13 0.13 5.07
CA SER A 64 -5.44 -0.05 5.72
C SER A 64 -6.24 -1.21 5.12
N LEU A 65 -6.35 -1.27 3.79
CA LEU A 65 -7.11 -2.30 3.10
C LEU A 65 -6.47 -3.69 3.26
N GLU A 66 -5.16 -3.78 3.11
CA GLU A 66 -4.45 -5.05 3.24
C GLU A 66 -4.42 -5.54 4.70
N SER A 67 -4.34 -4.66 5.70
CA SER A 67 -4.48 -5.03 7.11
C SER A 67 -5.86 -5.63 7.39
N ALA A 68 -6.92 -4.96 6.96
CA ALA A 68 -8.28 -5.43 7.19
C ALA A 68 -8.60 -6.76 6.49
N ALA A 69 -7.89 -7.09 5.39
CA ALA A 69 -8.03 -8.34 4.67
C ALA A 69 -7.20 -9.50 5.25
N GLN A 70 -6.12 -9.20 5.99
CA GLN A 70 -5.23 -10.21 6.59
C GLN A 70 -5.67 -10.68 7.98
N LEU A 71 -6.78 -10.16 8.50
CA LEU A 71 -7.32 -10.61 9.78
C LEU A 71 -7.61 -12.12 9.75
N PRO A 72 -7.46 -12.83 10.89
CA PRO A 72 -7.67 -14.26 10.97
C PRO A 72 -9.08 -14.66 10.48
N GLY A 73 -9.13 -15.31 9.35
CA GLY A 73 -10.35 -15.81 8.71
C GLY A 73 -9.96 -16.49 7.40
N LYS A 74 -10.66 -17.58 7.04
CA LYS A 74 -10.28 -18.46 5.92
C LYS A 74 -10.55 -17.88 4.53
N ASP A 75 -11.26 -16.75 4.43
CA ASP A 75 -11.82 -16.28 3.17
C ASP A 75 -11.12 -15.07 2.56
N GLN A 76 -10.11 -14.49 3.24
CA GLN A 76 -9.34 -13.30 2.78
C GLN A 76 -10.23 -12.19 2.20
N THR A 77 -11.48 -12.14 2.63
CA THR A 77 -12.45 -11.12 2.25
C THR A 77 -12.25 -9.88 3.11
N LEU A 78 -12.29 -8.72 2.48
CA LEU A 78 -12.26 -7.45 3.21
C LEU A 78 -13.48 -7.35 4.13
N LYS A 79 -13.25 -7.13 5.43
CA LYS A 79 -14.28 -6.94 6.45
C LYS A 79 -14.06 -5.61 7.16
N PRO A 80 -15.12 -5.02 7.72
CA PRO A 80 -14.97 -3.82 8.55
C PRO A 80 -13.99 -4.08 9.68
N PHE A 81 -13.08 -3.14 9.86
CA PHE A 81 -12.07 -3.21 10.89
C PHE A 81 -11.77 -1.82 11.45
N SER A 82 -11.68 -1.73 12.75
CA SER A 82 -11.19 -0.56 13.48
C SER A 82 -10.23 -1.03 14.55
N GLY A 83 -8.99 -0.58 14.49
CA GLY A 83 -7.95 -1.03 15.42
C GLY A 83 -6.55 -0.74 14.93
N ASP A 84 -5.60 -1.17 15.73
CA ASP A 84 -4.18 -0.99 15.43
C ASP A 84 -3.66 -1.96 14.38
N THR A 85 -2.73 -1.48 13.56
CA THR A 85 -1.99 -2.28 12.58
C THR A 85 -0.51 -1.92 12.62
N ASP A 86 0.31 -2.94 12.58
CA ASP A 86 1.76 -2.88 12.38
C ASP A 86 2.18 -3.54 11.06
N ILE A 87 1.26 -3.62 10.11
CA ILE A 87 1.49 -4.30 8.83
C ILE A 87 2.75 -3.79 8.14
N PHE A 88 3.66 -4.71 7.85
CA PHE A 88 4.88 -4.45 7.11
C PHE A 88 4.84 -5.15 5.75
N LEU A 89 4.71 -4.36 4.70
CA LEU A 89 4.66 -4.84 3.32
C LEU A 89 6.03 -4.63 2.66
N TYR A 90 6.76 -5.72 2.46
CA TYR A 90 8.09 -5.74 1.84
C TYR A 90 8.14 -6.84 0.75
N PRO A 91 9.18 -6.90 -0.10
CA PRO A 91 9.26 -7.90 -1.17
C PRO A 91 9.04 -9.33 -0.67
N GLY A 92 8.06 -10.01 -1.28
CA GLY A 92 7.53 -11.31 -0.83
C GLY A 92 6.14 -11.23 -0.18
N ALA A 93 5.67 -10.03 0.18
CA ALA A 93 4.32 -9.85 0.72
C ALA A 93 3.23 -10.13 -0.33
N THR A 94 2.12 -10.71 0.13
CA THR A 94 0.94 -10.95 -0.70
C THR A 94 -0.08 -9.83 -0.50
N PHE A 95 -0.64 -9.35 -1.61
CA PHE A 95 -1.71 -8.35 -1.62
C PHE A 95 -3.04 -9.01 -1.97
N HIS A 96 -4.09 -8.73 -1.22
CA HIS A 96 -5.40 -9.39 -1.32
C HIS A 96 -6.48 -8.47 -1.91
N VAL A 97 -6.39 -7.17 -1.67
CA VAL A 97 -7.43 -6.20 -2.00
C VAL A 97 -7.03 -5.28 -3.13
N VAL A 98 -5.83 -4.74 -3.10
CA VAL A 98 -5.41 -3.67 -4.01
C VAL A 98 -4.89 -4.23 -5.33
N ASP A 99 -5.43 -3.76 -6.45
CA ASP A 99 -5.02 -4.17 -7.80
C ASP A 99 -4.09 -3.15 -8.47
N ALA A 100 -4.22 -1.88 -8.10
CA ALA A 100 -3.33 -0.80 -8.53
C ALA A 100 -3.24 0.27 -7.45
N MET A 101 -2.19 1.09 -7.48
CA MET A 101 -2.05 2.22 -6.57
C MET A 101 -1.52 3.46 -7.27
N ILE A 102 -1.93 4.62 -6.75
CA ILE A 102 -1.33 5.92 -7.05
C ILE A 102 -0.59 6.36 -5.80
N THR A 103 0.69 6.66 -5.92
CA THR A 103 1.50 7.10 -4.78
C THR A 103 2.66 7.99 -5.21
N ASN A 104 3.20 8.78 -4.27
CA ASN A 104 4.39 9.60 -4.52
C ASN A 104 5.64 8.72 -4.75
N PHE A 105 6.71 9.36 -5.21
CA PHE A 105 8.06 8.79 -5.11
C PHE A 105 8.54 8.89 -3.67
N HIS A 106 8.89 7.76 -3.07
CA HIS A 106 9.31 7.65 -1.68
C HIS A 106 10.83 7.81 -1.53
N LEU A 107 11.27 8.17 -0.32
CA LEU A 107 12.68 8.32 -0.01
C LEU A 107 13.37 6.95 0.08
N PRO A 108 14.68 6.89 -0.22
CA PRO A 108 15.48 5.69 0.02
C PRO A 108 15.40 5.22 1.47
N GLU A 109 15.66 3.94 1.70
CA GLU A 109 15.71 3.31 3.04
C GLU A 109 14.41 3.42 3.85
N SER A 110 13.28 3.76 3.21
CA SER A 110 11.98 3.84 3.87
C SER A 110 11.17 2.54 3.71
N THR A 111 10.30 2.26 4.67
CA THR A 111 9.33 1.15 4.58
C THR A 111 8.39 1.32 3.37
N LEU A 112 8.19 2.55 2.91
CA LEU A 112 7.32 2.86 1.78
C LEU A 112 7.93 2.46 0.44
N ILE A 113 9.26 2.58 0.26
CA ILE A 113 9.91 2.07 -0.96
C ILE A 113 9.89 0.54 -1.00
N MET A 114 9.92 -0.12 0.17
CA MET A 114 9.75 -1.56 0.27
C MET A 114 8.34 -2.00 -0.12
N LEU A 115 7.31 -1.27 0.34
CA LEU A 115 5.92 -1.52 -0.02
C LEU A 115 5.70 -1.44 -1.55
N VAL A 116 6.15 -0.37 -2.20
CA VAL A 116 5.97 -0.24 -3.66
C VAL A 116 6.79 -1.29 -4.42
N SER A 117 7.96 -1.69 -3.90
CA SER A 117 8.77 -2.77 -4.46
C SER A 117 8.11 -4.14 -4.31
N ALA A 118 7.44 -4.39 -3.18
CA ALA A 118 6.63 -5.59 -2.99
C ALA A 118 5.44 -5.64 -3.96
N PHE A 119 4.82 -4.49 -4.20
CA PHE A 119 3.62 -4.39 -5.02
C PHE A 119 3.89 -4.54 -6.51
N ALA A 120 4.84 -3.79 -7.05
CA ALA A 120 5.10 -3.71 -8.50
C ALA A 120 6.35 -4.49 -8.96
N GLY A 121 7.09 -5.07 -8.03
CA GLY A 121 8.37 -5.73 -8.29
C GLY A 121 9.57 -4.80 -8.15
N THR A 122 10.61 -5.30 -7.50
CA THR A 122 11.81 -4.53 -7.15
C THR A 122 12.51 -3.95 -8.38
N ASP A 123 12.64 -4.74 -9.46
CA ASP A 123 13.32 -4.27 -10.68
C ASP A 123 12.49 -3.22 -11.42
N THR A 124 11.16 -3.37 -11.44
CA THR A 124 10.25 -2.37 -11.99
C THR A 124 10.37 -1.03 -11.25
N ILE A 125 10.40 -1.07 -9.92
CA ILE A 125 10.54 0.14 -9.10
C ILE A 125 11.93 0.76 -9.30
N ARG A 126 13.00 -0.01 -9.31
CA ARG A 126 14.36 0.50 -9.61
C ARG A 126 14.42 1.20 -10.96
N HIS A 127 13.80 0.61 -12.00
CA HIS A 127 13.73 1.22 -13.31
C HIS A 127 12.93 2.53 -13.30
N ALA A 128 11.74 2.53 -12.69
CA ALA A 128 10.89 3.72 -12.56
C ALA A 128 11.61 4.87 -11.84
N TYR A 129 12.32 4.58 -10.75
CA TYR A 129 13.09 5.59 -10.02
C TYR A 129 14.26 6.15 -10.83
N ARG A 130 14.98 5.31 -11.57
CA ARG A 130 16.04 5.76 -12.48
C ARG A 130 15.49 6.71 -13.54
N THR A 131 14.40 6.31 -14.20
CA THR A 131 13.72 7.13 -15.20
C THR A 131 13.23 8.45 -14.61
N ALA A 132 12.68 8.42 -13.40
CA ALA A 132 12.21 9.63 -12.71
C ALA A 132 13.35 10.61 -12.39
N ILE A 133 14.50 10.11 -11.95
CA ILE A 133 15.70 10.92 -11.68
C ILE A 133 16.22 11.56 -12.98
N GLU A 134 16.36 10.77 -14.05
CA GLU A 134 16.83 11.23 -15.37
C GLU A 134 15.92 12.33 -15.94
N ASN A 135 14.61 12.23 -15.70
CA ASN A 135 13.62 13.18 -16.17
C ASN A 135 13.25 14.27 -15.15
N ARG A 136 13.99 14.35 -14.03
CA ARG A 136 13.85 15.40 -13.00
C ARG A 136 12.45 15.44 -12.37
N TYR A 137 11.83 14.31 -12.14
CA TYR A 137 10.59 14.20 -11.37
C TYR A 137 10.81 14.65 -9.92
N ARG A 138 9.77 15.24 -9.35
CA ARG A 138 9.79 15.71 -7.95
C ARG A 138 9.40 14.58 -7.03
N PHE A 139 10.23 14.36 -6.02
CA PHE A 139 10.08 13.29 -5.05
C PHE A 139 9.32 13.75 -3.82
N PHE A 140 8.89 12.77 -2.99
CA PHE A 140 8.22 12.93 -1.73
C PHE A 140 6.89 13.69 -1.88
N SER A 141 6.64 14.76 -1.11
CA SER A 141 5.37 15.50 -1.12
C SER A 141 5.30 16.62 -2.18
N TYR A 142 6.23 16.66 -3.14
CA TYR A 142 6.36 17.78 -4.06
C TYR A 142 5.57 17.66 -5.37
N GLY A 143 4.74 16.62 -5.51
CA GLY A 143 3.65 16.64 -6.49
C GLY A 143 3.74 15.65 -7.64
N ASP A 144 4.87 14.99 -7.90
CA ASP A 144 4.91 13.92 -8.91
C ASP A 144 4.56 12.57 -8.25
N ALA A 145 3.95 11.68 -9.03
CA ALA A 145 3.43 10.42 -8.53
C ALA A 145 3.62 9.28 -9.54
N MET A 146 3.54 8.07 -9.04
CA MET A 146 3.54 6.84 -9.81
C MET A 146 2.13 6.26 -9.86
N PHE A 147 1.75 5.68 -11.00
CA PHE A 147 0.64 4.73 -11.09
C PHE A 147 1.22 3.32 -11.24
N LEU A 148 1.03 2.50 -10.23
CA LEU A 148 1.59 1.15 -10.15
C LEU A 148 0.49 0.11 -10.28
N THR A 149 0.74 -0.94 -11.06
CA THR A 149 -0.09 -2.14 -11.12
C THR A 149 0.58 -3.26 -10.36
N ARG A 150 -0.23 -4.09 -9.69
CA ARG A 150 0.29 -5.24 -8.94
C ARG A 150 1.02 -6.21 -9.88
N GLN A 151 2.23 -6.60 -9.48
CA GLN A 151 2.93 -7.69 -10.15
C GLN A 151 2.14 -8.99 -9.95
N ARG A 152 1.80 -9.66 -11.04
CA ARG A 152 1.21 -10.99 -10.96
C ARG A 152 2.33 -12.00 -10.67
N SER A 153 2.15 -12.80 -9.63
CA SER A 153 3.00 -13.98 -9.45
C SER A 153 2.83 -14.87 -10.66
N VAL A 154 3.94 -15.21 -11.30
CA VAL A 154 4.00 -16.19 -12.39
C VAL A 154 3.90 -17.57 -11.79
#